data_2b4eeb8fa388dae87abdcf999f738e63
#
_entry.id   2b4eeb8fa388dae87abdcf999f738e63
#
_cell.length_a   1.000
_cell.length_b   1.000
_cell.length_c   1.000
_cell.angle_alpha   90.00
_cell.angle_beta   90.00
_cell.angle_gamma   90.00
#
_symmetry.space_group_name_H-M   'P 1'
#
loop_
_entity.id
_entity.type
_entity.pdbx_description
1 polymer ?
#
loop_
_entity_poly.entity_id
_entity_poly.type
_entity_poly.pdbx_seq_one_letter_code
_entity_poly.pdbx_strand_id
1 'polypeptide(L)'
;VLEENVVALGDVVVVGYGIQKKESLTGAIGNLKVDDIVKTKAPSLAQAIQGKVAGLRIRQENGEPGKFSSNINVRGFGTPLFVIDGVVRDGSSEFQRLNPEDIESISFLKDATASIYGMNSANGAVIVTTKKGATGKPRITLNANVGITSPTNVPEMANARQYMTMRNEAEINAGRPAYITKDELTKWQQGAPGYESVDLYDAVFNKHATQFQTTLSLEGGTDKVSYYGSFGYATDNSLLKNNALTYDKYTFRSNVSLKITKDLTASINLGGRYDTTNRPWFPFYDIFKSTRVNPPTTSIYANDNPDYYNNFSYVPNPAAMIDADYTGSAKERNKNLQTQFALEYNIPYVKGLKVKGTFIYDYNNYGYKATRKGFKTYTYGEYTGEYTAADANYPALLQDNRRESERVDMQFQTNYNRTFGNHTIGATYVFERREEKANWMNGERKFDFFTIGELDNARESDQKVSGSSEHQAYLSHIGRLTYDYKGKYLAELACRYDGSYRYAPGSRWAFFPSASVGWRISEESFIKDNFKFVDNLKLRFSAGRSGQDAGDPFQYFSGYTLNSGGYVFSQGNY
;
A
#
# COMPACT_ATOMS: atom_id res chain seq x y z
N VAL A 1 14.87 -9.47 50.33
CA VAL A 1 15.06 -9.57 48.88
C VAL A 1 13.88 -10.33 48.34
N LEU A 2 12.87 -9.63 47.81
CA LEU A 2 11.74 -10.25 47.11
C LEU A 2 12.23 -10.51 45.68
N GLU A 3 12.45 -11.74 45.31
CA GLU A 3 12.58 -12.14 43.91
C GLU A 3 11.19 -11.97 43.28
N GLU A 4 11.05 -11.00 42.39
CA GLU A 4 9.91 -10.93 41.48
C GLU A 4 9.95 -12.19 40.60
N ASN A 5 9.02 -13.09 40.85
CA ASN A 5 8.74 -14.19 39.95
C ASN A 5 8.05 -13.62 38.72
N VAL A 6 8.83 -13.03 37.80
CA VAL A 6 8.37 -12.69 36.48
C VAL A 6 8.11 -14.00 35.76
N VAL A 7 6.90 -14.52 35.88
CA VAL A 7 6.40 -15.51 34.95
C VAL A 7 6.40 -14.83 33.59
N ALA A 8 7.44 -15.07 32.79
CA ALA A 8 7.50 -14.66 31.42
C ALA A 8 6.23 -15.22 30.75
N LEU A 9 5.24 -14.37 30.51
CA LEU A 9 4.10 -14.68 29.67
C LEU A 9 4.70 -15.08 28.31
N GLY A 10 4.71 -16.39 28.03
CA GLY A 10 5.27 -16.94 26.81
C GLY A 10 4.74 -16.15 25.62
N ASP A 11 5.61 -15.83 24.66
CA ASP A 11 5.27 -15.06 23.45
C ASP A 11 3.95 -15.58 22.86
N VAL A 12 2.91 -14.74 22.86
CA VAL A 12 1.61 -15.04 22.26
C VAL A 12 1.57 -14.46 20.84
N VAL A 13 0.93 -15.16 19.94
CA VAL A 13 0.81 -14.80 18.53
C VAL A 13 -0.67 -14.78 18.18
N VAL A 14 -1.10 -13.73 17.50
CA VAL A 14 -2.46 -13.63 16.93
C VAL A 14 -2.50 -14.51 15.69
N VAL A 15 -3.39 -15.47 15.69
CA VAL A 15 -3.60 -16.43 14.60
C VAL A 15 -5.10 -16.60 14.40
N GLY A 16 -5.55 -16.48 13.17
CA GLY A 16 -6.91 -16.73 12.69
C GLY A 16 -7.99 -16.72 13.77
N TYR A 17 -8.61 -15.59 14.02
CA TYR A 17 -9.72 -15.41 14.96
C TYR A 17 -9.41 -15.79 16.44
N GLY A 18 -8.12 -15.82 16.83
CA GLY A 18 -7.74 -16.13 18.21
C GLY A 18 -6.29 -15.80 18.52
N ILE A 19 -5.91 -16.06 19.77
CA ILE A 19 -4.55 -15.89 20.27
C ILE A 19 -4.03 -17.26 20.70
N GLN A 20 -2.82 -17.61 20.29
CA GLN A 20 -2.15 -18.85 20.70
C GLN A 20 -0.75 -18.56 21.24
N LYS A 21 -0.27 -19.40 22.16
CA LYS A 21 1.13 -19.38 22.56
C LYS A 21 2.01 -19.79 21.37
N LYS A 22 3.12 -19.11 21.16
CA LYS A 22 4.09 -19.40 20.08
C LYS A 22 4.55 -20.86 20.10
N GLU A 23 4.66 -21.42 21.30
CA GLU A 23 5.05 -22.82 21.52
C GLU A 23 4.00 -23.81 21.00
N SER A 24 2.71 -23.49 21.12
CA SER A 24 1.59 -24.35 20.71
C SER A 24 1.24 -24.21 19.21
N LEU A 25 1.90 -23.31 18.47
CA LEU A 25 1.64 -23.14 17.04
C LEU A 25 2.12 -24.35 16.24
N THR A 26 1.24 -24.87 15.39
CA THR A 26 1.54 -25.99 14.48
C THR A 26 1.93 -25.51 13.08
N GLY A 27 1.66 -24.24 12.73
CA GLY A 27 1.97 -23.64 11.44
C GLY A 27 3.31 -22.90 11.39
N ALA A 28 3.76 -22.57 10.15
CA ALA A 28 4.95 -21.76 9.90
C ALA A 28 4.61 -20.27 9.98
N ILE A 29 4.75 -19.68 11.17
CA ILE A 29 4.44 -18.28 11.43
C ILE A 29 5.72 -17.51 11.71
N GLY A 30 5.91 -16.42 10.97
CA GLY A 30 6.88 -15.37 11.30
C GLY A 30 6.20 -14.29 12.13
N ASN A 31 6.85 -13.77 13.15
CA ASN A 31 6.31 -12.69 13.97
C ASN A 31 7.33 -11.56 14.10
N LEU A 32 6.86 -10.32 13.97
CA LEU A 32 7.60 -9.09 14.24
C LEU A 32 6.91 -8.34 15.38
N LYS A 33 7.68 -7.93 16.37
CA LYS A 33 7.24 -7.05 17.45
C LYS A 33 7.43 -5.58 17.05
N VAL A 34 6.73 -4.68 17.73
CA VAL A 34 6.81 -3.24 17.47
C VAL A 34 8.24 -2.71 17.47
N ASP A 35 9.07 -3.13 18.42
CA ASP A 35 10.45 -2.65 18.53
C ASP A 35 11.28 -2.93 17.28
N ASP A 36 11.02 -4.04 16.59
CA ASP A 36 11.70 -4.36 15.34
C ASP A 36 11.18 -3.55 14.16
N ILE A 37 9.90 -3.15 14.20
CA ILE A 37 9.27 -2.36 13.15
C ILE A 37 9.75 -0.92 13.21
N VAL A 38 9.69 -0.29 14.39
CA VAL A 38 9.98 1.13 14.58
C VAL A 38 11.46 1.51 14.52
N LYS A 39 12.38 0.52 14.60
CA LYS A 39 13.82 0.75 14.41
C LYS A 39 14.16 1.32 13.04
N THR A 40 13.42 0.92 12.00
CA THR A 40 13.60 1.45 10.66
C THR A 40 12.60 2.56 10.42
N LYS A 41 13.06 3.79 10.39
CA LYS A 41 12.23 4.97 10.15
C LYS A 41 12.02 5.13 8.64
N ALA A 42 10.92 4.60 8.14
CA ALA A 42 10.57 4.64 6.72
C ALA A 42 9.13 5.15 6.54
N PRO A 43 8.82 5.85 5.42
CA PRO A 43 7.48 6.38 5.15
C PRO A 43 6.40 5.31 5.04
N SER A 44 6.78 4.13 4.54
CA SER A 44 5.91 2.98 4.34
C SER A 44 6.22 1.86 5.32
N LEU A 45 5.16 1.25 5.89
CA LEU A 45 5.32 0.08 6.75
C LEU A 45 6.02 -1.08 6.00
N ALA A 46 5.77 -1.26 4.70
CA ALA A 46 6.44 -2.28 3.91
C ALA A 46 7.96 -2.10 3.90
N GLN A 47 8.44 -0.87 3.74
CA GLN A 47 9.87 -0.55 3.81
C GLN A 47 10.42 -0.79 5.21
N ALA A 48 9.67 -0.44 6.26
CA ALA A 48 10.08 -0.62 7.64
C ALA A 48 10.32 -2.09 8.03
N ILE A 49 9.65 -3.04 7.36
CA ILE A 49 9.76 -4.49 7.64
C ILE A 49 10.60 -5.26 6.62
N GLN A 50 11.11 -4.59 5.58
CA GLN A 50 11.92 -5.23 4.54
C GLN A 50 13.16 -5.90 5.13
N GLY A 51 13.42 -7.16 4.73
CA GLY A 51 14.56 -7.95 5.20
C GLY A 51 14.44 -8.51 6.62
N LYS A 52 13.35 -8.23 7.37
CA LYS A 52 13.21 -8.63 8.79
C LYS A 52 12.51 -9.98 8.98
N VAL A 53 11.90 -10.55 7.95
CA VAL A 53 11.15 -11.80 8.03
C VAL A 53 11.62 -12.79 6.97
N ALA A 54 12.10 -13.95 7.38
CA ALA A 54 12.50 -15.00 6.46
C ALA A 54 11.32 -15.42 5.55
N GLY A 55 11.55 -15.50 4.24
CA GLY A 55 10.54 -15.86 3.25
C GLY A 55 9.55 -14.74 2.88
N LEU A 56 9.75 -13.52 3.40
CA LEU A 56 9.04 -12.33 2.96
C LEU A 56 9.95 -11.55 2.00
N ARG A 57 9.50 -11.34 0.77
CA ARG A 57 10.15 -10.51 -0.21
C ARG A 57 9.34 -9.24 -0.42
N ILE A 58 9.98 -8.10 -0.25
CA ILE A 58 9.39 -6.79 -0.52
C ILE A 58 10.24 -6.12 -1.59
N ARG A 59 9.59 -5.71 -2.68
CA ARG A 59 10.21 -4.91 -3.73
C ARG A 59 9.48 -3.60 -3.83
N GLN A 60 10.17 -2.52 -3.56
CA GLN A 60 9.67 -1.19 -3.83
C GLN A 60 9.70 -0.95 -5.34
N GLU A 61 8.57 -0.67 -5.94
CA GLU A 61 8.44 -0.44 -7.37
C GLU A 61 8.62 1.04 -7.73
N ASN A 62 8.35 1.91 -6.77
CA ASN A 62 8.35 3.35 -6.96
C ASN A 62 8.85 4.05 -5.69
N GLY A 63 9.68 5.08 -5.85
CA GLY A 63 10.15 5.96 -4.77
C GLY A 63 9.41 7.30 -4.69
N GLU A 64 8.36 7.47 -5.49
CA GLU A 64 7.56 8.69 -5.51
C GLU A 64 6.76 8.86 -4.21
N PRO A 65 6.83 10.01 -3.54
CA PRO A 65 6.04 10.29 -2.35
C PRO A 65 4.55 10.03 -2.54
N GLY A 66 3.92 9.38 -1.57
CA GLY A 66 2.49 9.02 -1.63
C GLY A 66 2.15 7.80 -2.50
N LYS A 67 3.07 7.23 -3.25
CA LYS A 67 2.87 5.99 -4.02
C LYS A 67 3.25 4.76 -3.20
N PHE A 68 2.25 4.10 -2.65
CA PHE A 68 2.41 2.88 -1.86
C PHE A 68 2.20 1.64 -2.74
N SER A 69 3.14 1.38 -3.64
CA SER A 69 3.10 0.32 -4.64
C SER A 69 4.16 -0.77 -4.41
N SER A 70 4.64 -0.94 -3.18
CA SER A 70 5.57 -2.02 -2.89
C SER A 70 4.90 -3.38 -3.14
N ASN A 71 5.56 -4.22 -3.92
CA ASN A 71 5.17 -5.60 -4.12
C ASN A 71 5.62 -6.43 -2.92
N ILE A 72 4.65 -6.98 -2.20
CA ILE A 72 4.87 -7.81 -1.01
C ILE A 72 4.53 -9.25 -1.40
N ASN A 73 5.50 -10.15 -1.23
CA ASN A 73 5.38 -11.53 -1.65
C ASN A 73 5.85 -12.47 -0.54
N VAL A 74 5.05 -13.50 -0.26
CA VAL A 74 5.38 -14.53 0.71
C VAL A 74 5.79 -15.80 -0.03
N ARG A 75 7.02 -16.27 0.17
CA ARG A 75 7.59 -17.50 -0.41
C ARG A 75 7.51 -17.60 -1.94
N GLY A 76 7.36 -16.49 -2.66
CA GLY A 76 7.27 -16.51 -4.12
C GLY A 76 5.87 -16.71 -4.70
N PHE A 77 4.84 -16.92 -3.87
CA PHE A 77 3.50 -17.24 -4.36
C PHE A 77 2.68 -16.02 -4.81
N GLY A 78 3.03 -14.82 -4.43
CA GLY A 78 2.34 -13.59 -4.79
C GLY A 78 1.96 -12.73 -3.58
N THR A 79 1.07 -11.76 -3.81
CA THR A 79 0.61 -10.85 -2.76
C THR A 79 -0.22 -11.59 -1.72
N PRO A 80 0.15 -11.55 -0.43
CA PRO A 80 -0.61 -12.18 0.63
C PRO A 80 -1.91 -11.42 0.94
N LEU A 81 -2.80 -12.07 1.65
CA LEU A 81 -3.96 -11.43 2.26
C LEU A 81 -3.51 -10.55 3.44
N PHE A 82 -4.11 -9.37 3.59
CA PHE A 82 -3.86 -8.49 4.74
C PHE A 82 -5.05 -8.50 5.69
N VAL A 83 -4.76 -8.69 6.99
CA VAL A 83 -5.77 -8.69 8.05
C VAL A 83 -5.33 -7.69 9.11
N ILE A 84 -6.11 -6.68 9.39
CA ILE A 84 -5.80 -5.64 10.39
C ILE A 84 -6.87 -5.70 11.48
N ASP A 85 -6.46 -5.97 12.71
CA ASP A 85 -7.33 -6.13 13.88
C ASP A 85 -8.49 -7.12 13.66
N GLY A 86 -8.21 -8.22 12.93
CA GLY A 86 -9.19 -9.28 12.63
C GLY A 86 -10.08 -8.99 11.40
N VAL A 87 -9.87 -7.86 10.72
CA VAL A 87 -10.62 -7.47 9.52
C VAL A 87 -9.77 -7.67 8.28
N VAL A 88 -10.26 -8.44 7.32
CA VAL A 88 -9.60 -8.61 6.02
C VAL A 88 -9.61 -7.28 5.26
N ARG A 89 -8.47 -6.86 4.73
CA ARG A 89 -8.31 -5.64 3.92
C ARG A 89 -7.91 -6.01 2.50
N ASP A 90 -8.52 -5.37 1.53
CA ASP A 90 -8.23 -5.63 0.13
C ASP A 90 -6.97 -4.88 -0.31
N GLY A 91 -6.01 -5.63 -0.85
CA GLY A 91 -4.73 -5.11 -1.33
C GLY A 91 -3.74 -4.69 -0.23
N SER A 92 -2.52 -4.37 -0.65
CA SER A 92 -1.42 -4.00 0.25
C SER A 92 -1.39 -2.52 0.64
N SER A 93 -2.18 -1.67 -0.03
CA SER A 93 -2.11 -0.21 0.12
C SER A 93 -2.46 0.26 1.55
N GLU A 94 -3.52 -0.30 2.14
CA GLU A 94 -3.92 0.05 3.51
C GLU A 94 -2.86 -0.37 4.53
N PHE A 95 -2.29 -1.57 4.36
CA PHE A 95 -1.17 -2.05 5.17
C PHE A 95 0.05 -1.13 5.08
N GLN A 96 0.43 -0.72 3.86
CA GLN A 96 1.62 0.11 3.64
C GLN A 96 1.47 1.52 4.25
N ARG A 97 0.23 2.03 4.35
CA ARG A 97 -0.08 3.37 4.89
C ARG A 97 -0.28 3.42 6.39
N LEU A 98 -0.31 2.27 7.09
CA LEU A 98 -0.40 2.25 8.56
C LEU A 98 0.74 3.06 9.17
N ASN A 99 0.44 3.70 10.30
CA ASN A 99 1.47 4.30 11.12
C ASN A 99 2.23 3.20 11.88
N PRO A 100 3.54 3.02 11.67
CA PRO A 100 4.32 1.97 12.35
C PRO A 100 4.25 2.04 13.88
N GLU A 101 4.11 3.26 14.43
CA GLU A 101 4.04 3.48 15.88
C GLU A 101 2.73 2.97 16.52
N ASP A 102 1.67 2.77 15.72
CA ASP A 102 0.38 2.22 16.19
C ASP A 102 0.35 0.69 16.22
N ILE A 103 1.40 0.02 15.74
CA ILE A 103 1.43 -1.43 15.59
C ILE A 103 1.99 -2.08 16.84
N GLU A 104 1.34 -3.12 17.33
CA GLU A 104 1.81 -4.01 18.41
C GLU A 104 2.66 -5.13 17.84
N SER A 105 2.13 -5.83 16.82
CA SER A 105 2.79 -6.96 16.20
C SER A 105 2.30 -7.22 14.78
N ILE A 106 3.14 -7.88 13.99
CA ILE A 106 2.77 -8.40 12.67
C ILE A 106 3.12 -9.88 12.62
N SER A 107 2.12 -10.71 12.27
CA SER A 107 2.28 -12.16 12.09
C SER A 107 2.13 -12.52 10.61
N PHE A 108 3.01 -13.38 10.11
CA PHE A 108 3.04 -13.84 8.73
C PHE A 108 2.72 -15.33 8.67
N LEU A 109 1.55 -15.69 8.17
CA LEU A 109 1.14 -17.07 7.92
C LEU A 109 1.65 -17.49 6.54
N LYS A 110 2.52 -18.50 6.50
CA LYS A 110 3.30 -18.84 5.31
C LYS A 110 2.96 -20.22 4.71
N ASP A 111 2.01 -20.94 5.30
CA ASP A 111 1.67 -22.31 4.94
C ASP A 111 0.15 -22.56 4.98
N ALA A 112 -0.25 -23.84 5.03
CA ALA A 112 -1.64 -24.25 5.05
C ALA A 112 -2.46 -23.64 6.21
N THR A 113 -1.84 -23.08 7.24
CA THR A 113 -2.57 -22.40 8.32
C THR A 113 -3.23 -21.10 7.87
N ALA A 114 -2.78 -20.52 6.75
CA ALA A 114 -3.44 -19.37 6.14
C ALA A 114 -4.83 -19.72 5.57
N SER A 115 -5.12 -21.02 5.31
CA SER A 115 -6.42 -21.45 4.73
C SER A 115 -7.63 -21.11 5.61
N ILE A 116 -7.43 -20.85 6.91
CA ILE A 116 -8.50 -20.35 7.79
C ILE A 116 -9.06 -18.99 7.33
N TYR A 117 -8.32 -18.27 6.48
CA TYR A 117 -8.75 -17.03 5.82
C TYR A 117 -9.37 -17.28 4.43
N GLY A 118 -9.47 -18.55 3.99
CA GLY A 118 -10.24 -19.03 2.85
C GLY A 118 -9.85 -18.45 1.50
N MET A 119 -10.84 -17.86 0.83
CA MET A 119 -10.61 -17.12 -0.41
C MET A 119 -9.59 -16.01 -0.20
N ASN A 120 -8.65 -15.85 -1.15
CA ASN A 120 -7.56 -14.88 -1.13
C ASN A 120 -6.38 -15.20 -0.20
N SER A 121 -6.36 -16.37 0.46
CA SER A 121 -5.25 -16.81 1.31
C SER A 121 -4.24 -17.73 0.63
N ALA A 122 -4.38 -17.98 -0.69
CA ALA A 122 -3.49 -18.86 -1.45
C ALA A 122 -2.01 -18.45 -1.35
N ASN A 123 -1.75 -17.16 -1.22
CA ASN A 123 -0.40 -16.59 -1.11
C ASN A 123 0.05 -16.32 0.34
N GLY A 124 -0.64 -16.91 1.33
CA GLY A 124 -0.40 -16.62 2.73
C GLY A 124 -1.20 -15.43 3.26
N ALA A 125 -0.99 -15.08 4.54
CA ALA A 125 -1.64 -13.94 5.16
C ALA A 125 -0.69 -13.13 6.05
N VAL A 126 -0.87 -11.82 6.08
CA VAL A 126 -0.20 -10.86 6.97
C VAL A 126 -1.22 -10.32 7.95
N ILE A 127 -1.04 -10.63 9.22
CA ILE A 127 -1.95 -10.23 10.30
C ILE A 127 -1.30 -9.12 11.10
N VAL A 128 -1.92 -7.97 11.12
CA VAL A 128 -1.48 -6.80 11.88
C VAL A 128 -2.38 -6.65 13.10
N THR A 129 -1.76 -6.52 14.26
CA THR A 129 -2.43 -6.15 15.50
C THR A 129 -1.98 -4.76 15.90
N THR A 130 -2.94 -3.87 16.12
CA THR A 130 -2.63 -2.52 16.60
C THR A 130 -2.59 -2.47 18.11
N LYS A 131 -1.88 -1.47 18.65
CA LYS A 131 -1.74 -1.26 20.09
C LYS A 131 -3.11 -1.10 20.75
N LYS A 132 -3.27 -1.78 21.89
CA LYS A 132 -4.42 -1.66 22.77
C LYS A 132 -3.92 -1.07 24.08
N GLY A 133 -4.78 -0.37 24.80
CA GLY A 133 -4.40 0.13 26.11
C GLY A 133 -4.05 -1.02 27.07
N ALA A 134 -3.09 -0.81 27.93
CA ALA A 134 -2.69 -1.71 29.00
C ALA A 134 -3.14 -1.17 30.36
N THR A 135 -3.38 -2.05 31.34
CA THR A 135 -3.63 -1.63 32.72
C THR A 135 -2.37 -0.97 33.27
N GLY A 136 -2.51 0.23 33.83
CA GLY A 136 -1.40 0.99 34.38
C GLY A 136 -1.62 2.49 34.36
N LYS A 137 -0.63 3.24 34.87
CA LYS A 137 -0.64 4.70 34.82
C LYS A 137 -0.63 5.20 33.36
N PRO A 138 -1.30 6.32 33.06
CA PRO A 138 -1.24 6.94 31.74
C PRO A 138 0.21 7.20 31.32
N ARG A 139 0.56 6.78 30.11
CA ARG A 139 1.85 7.04 29.46
C ARG A 139 1.64 7.83 28.18
N ILE A 140 2.27 8.99 28.11
CA ILE A 140 2.31 9.82 26.90
C ILE A 140 3.64 9.58 26.23
N THR A 141 3.63 9.33 24.93
CA THR A 141 4.83 9.14 24.14
C THR A 141 4.79 10.05 22.92
N LEU A 142 5.84 10.83 22.72
CA LEU A 142 6.04 11.63 21.52
C LEU A 142 7.26 11.09 20.77
N ASN A 143 7.04 10.66 19.53
CA ASN A 143 8.08 10.29 18.61
C ASN A 143 8.14 11.31 17.47
N ALA A 144 9.32 11.86 17.17
CA ALA A 144 9.53 12.76 16.04
C ALA A 144 10.81 12.36 15.31
N ASN A 145 10.73 12.30 13.98
CA ASN A 145 11.83 11.87 13.14
C ASN A 145 11.95 12.80 11.93
N VAL A 146 13.18 13.21 11.63
CA VAL A 146 13.55 13.89 10.39
C VAL A 146 14.44 12.94 9.60
N GLY A 147 14.17 12.79 8.32
CA GLY A 147 14.96 11.98 7.41
C GLY A 147 15.41 12.78 6.19
N ILE A 148 16.53 12.37 5.64
CA ILE A 148 17.04 12.87 4.36
C ILE A 148 17.09 11.67 3.40
N THR A 149 16.39 11.78 2.28
CA THR A 149 16.36 10.78 1.23
C THR A 149 17.26 11.20 0.08
N SER A 150 18.07 10.28 -0.42
CA SER A 150 18.94 10.47 -1.57
C SER A 150 18.83 9.28 -2.52
N PRO A 151 18.94 9.46 -3.83
CA PRO A 151 19.03 8.34 -4.74
C PRO A 151 20.34 7.57 -4.49
N THR A 152 20.27 6.26 -4.46
CA THR A 152 21.45 5.39 -4.28
C THR A 152 22.32 5.35 -5.53
N ASN A 153 21.70 5.54 -6.69
CA ASN A 153 22.38 5.61 -7.97
C ASN A 153 21.55 6.46 -8.95
N VAL A 154 22.22 7.34 -9.66
CA VAL A 154 21.65 8.07 -10.81
C VAL A 154 22.49 7.68 -12.02
N PRO A 155 21.89 7.09 -13.08
CA PRO A 155 22.63 6.74 -14.27
C PRO A 155 23.31 7.97 -14.86
N GLU A 156 24.61 7.88 -15.11
CA GLU A 156 25.34 8.93 -15.81
C GLU A 156 24.91 9.01 -17.27
N MET A 157 24.69 10.21 -17.73
CA MET A 157 24.31 10.50 -19.13
C MET A 157 25.51 11.02 -19.90
N ALA A 158 25.51 10.78 -21.21
CA ALA A 158 26.51 11.37 -22.09
C ALA A 158 26.40 12.90 -22.03
N ASN A 159 27.52 13.60 -21.88
CA ASN A 159 27.57 15.04 -22.04
C ASN A 159 27.48 15.44 -23.54
N ALA A 160 27.32 16.73 -23.84
CA ALA A 160 27.14 17.20 -25.21
C ALA A 160 28.28 16.78 -26.15
N ARG A 161 29.52 16.81 -25.69
CA ARG A 161 30.68 16.35 -26.46
C ARG A 161 30.58 14.88 -26.84
N GLN A 162 30.31 14.02 -25.85
CA GLN A 162 30.14 12.58 -26.06
C GLN A 162 28.95 12.31 -26.98
N TYR A 163 27.83 12.96 -26.72
CA TYR A 163 26.62 12.82 -27.53
C TYR A 163 26.85 13.18 -28.99
N MET A 164 27.46 14.33 -29.28
CA MET A 164 27.70 14.77 -30.66
C MET A 164 28.75 13.92 -31.38
N THR A 165 29.79 13.44 -30.65
CA THR A 165 30.76 12.49 -31.20
C THR A 165 30.06 11.18 -31.61
N MET A 166 29.28 10.59 -30.69
CA MET A 166 28.55 9.34 -30.96
C MET A 166 27.49 9.50 -32.05
N ARG A 167 26.86 10.68 -32.13
CA ARG A 167 25.89 10.99 -33.17
C ARG A 167 26.53 11.03 -34.55
N ASN A 168 27.71 11.67 -34.70
CA ASN A 168 28.49 11.67 -35.94
C ASN A 168 28.92 10.24 -36.34
N GLU A 169 29.43 9.45 -35.39
CA GLU A 169 29.79 8.07 -35.64
C GLU A 169 28.59 7.24 -36.11
N ALA A 170 27.44 7.41 -35.51
CA ALA A 170 26.22 6.71 -35.90
C ALA A 170 25.78 7.02 -37.33
N GLU A 171 25.84 8.30 -37.74
CA GLU A 171 25.50 8.71 -39.11
C GLU A 171 26.51 8.13 -40.13
N ILE A 172 27.81 8.23 -39.83
CA ILE A 172 28.87 7.70 -40.70
C ILE A 172 28.75 6.16 -40.84
N ASN A 173 28.52 5.46 -39.71
CA ASN A 173 28.34 4.00 -39.72
C ASN A 173 27.09 3.55 -40.48
N ALA A 174 26.09 4.42 -40.57
CA ALA A 174 24.89 4.21 -41.38
C ALA A 174 25.05 4.61 -42.85
N GLY A 175 26.27 4.97 -43.29
CA GLY A 175 26.57 5.39 -44.66
C GLY A 175 26.06 6.79 -45.00
N ARG A 176 25.74 7.60 -44.02
CA ARG A 176 25.28 8.99 -44.20
C ARG A 176 26.40 9.98 -43.88
N PRO A 177 26.31 11.23 -44.35
CA PRO A 177 27.21 12.33 -43.93
C PRO A 177 27.21 12.47 -42.41
N ALA A 178 28.33 12.95 -41.85
CA ALA A 178 28.38 13.35 -40.44
C ALA A 178 27.26 14.33 -40.08
N TYR A 179 26.67 14.18 -38.89
CA TYR A 179 25.56 14.98 -38.40
C TYR A 179 25.94 16.48 -38.29
N ILE A 180 27.16 16.74 -37.81
CA ILE A 180 27.75 18.07 -37.70
C ILE A 180 29.16 18.09 -38.30
N THR A 181 29.65 19.27 -38.66
CA THR A 181 30.99 19.46 -39.20
C THR A 181 32.08 19.21 -38.13
N LYS A 182 33.32 19.04 -38.56
CA LYS A 182 34.47 18.89 -37.62
C LYS A 182 34.66 20.19 -36.79
N ASP A 183 34.47 21.36 -37.38
CA ASP A 183 34.62 22.64 -36.69
C ASP A 183 33.52 22.81 -35.63
N GLU A 184 32.31 22.42 -35.93
CA GLU A 184 31.22 22.45 -34.99
C GLU A 184 31.41 21.42 -33.87
N LEU A 185 31.87 20.19 -34.17
CA LEU A 185 32.21 19.20 -33.16
C LEU A 185 33.30 19.74 -32.21
N THR A 186 34.28 20.48 -32.75
CA THR A 186 35.34 21.10 -31.93
C THR A 186 34.74 22.14 -30.98
N LYS A 187 33.75 22.94 -31.40
CA LYS A 187 33.05 23.88 -30.50
C LYS A 187 32.36 23.14 -29.33
N TRP A 188 31.64 22.03 -29.61
CA TRP A 188 31.06 21.18 -28.57
C TRP A 188 32.12 20.56 -27.65
N GLN A 189 33.27 20.17 -28.20
CA GLN A 189 34.36 19.62 -27.41
C GLN A 189 35.00 20.63 -26.47
N GLN A 190 35.01 21.89 -26.84
CA GLN A 190 35.58 23.00 -26.08
C GLN A 190 34.57 23.67 -25.14
N GLY A 191 33.26 23.38 -25.26
CA GLY A 191 32.21 24.07 -24.55
C GLY A 191 32.19 25.57 -24.90
N ALA A 192 32.30 25.88 -26.19
CA ALA A 192 32.26 27.28 -26.66
C ALA A 192 30.89 27.90 -26.33
N PRO A 193 30.77 29.26 -26.25
CA PRO A 193 29.49 29.92 -26.04
C PRO A 193 28.41 29.44 -27.02
N GLY A 194 27.25 29.00 -26.49
CA GLY A 194 26.17 28.38 -27.26
C GLY A 194 26.35 26.87 -27.55
N TYR A 195 27.47 26.28 -27.11
CA TYR A 195 27.80 24.84 -27.25
C TYR A 195 28.08 24.19 -25.90
N GLU A 196 27.37 24.62 -24.85
CA GLU A 196 27.50 24.08 -23.51
C GLU A 196 26.71 22.77 -23.34
N SER A 197 27.20 21.94 -22.43
CA SER A 197 26.50 20.72 -22.06
C SER A 197 25.51 20.99 -20.94
N VAL A 198 24.26 20.61 -21.13
CA VAL A 198 23.20 20.76 -20.12
C VAL A 198 22.96 19.44 -19.41
N ASP A 199 23.04 19.44 -18.08
CA ASP A 199 22.57 18.33 -17.26
C ASP A 199 21.07 18.51 -16.95
N LEU A 200 20.25 17.83 -17.75
CA LEU A 200 18.79 17.90 -17.63
C LEU A 200 18.27 17.31 -16.32
N TYR A 201 19.01 16.34 -15.73
CA TYR A 201 18.66 15.79 -14.44
C TYR A 201 18.89 16.81 -13.32
N ASP A 202 20.08 17.40 -13.29
CA ASP A 202 20.40 18.42 -12.28
C ASP A 202 19.56 19.69 -12.43
N ALA A 203 19.01 19.96 -13.63
CA ALA A 203 18.10 21.08 -13.84
C ALA A 203 16.78 20.95 -13.05
N VAL A 204 16.28 19.73 -12.82
CA VAL A 204 14.94 19.49 -12.23
C VAL A 204 14.95 18.67 -10.95
N PHE A 205 16.05 17.97 -10.62
CA PHE A 205 16.14 17.16 -9.42
C PHE A 205 17.13 17.74 -8.40
N ASN A 206 16.77 17.65 -7.14
CA ASN A 206 17.65 17.88 -6.00
C ASN A 206 18.43 16.58 -5.69
N LYS A 207 19.61 16.73 -5.10
CA LYS A 207 20.42 15.61 -4.61
C LYS A 207 19.79 14.95 -3.37
N HIS A 208 19.01 15.70 -2.63
CA HIS A 208 18.41 15.29 -1.37
C HIS A 208 16.96 15.79 -1.28
N ALA A 209 16.11 14.99 -0.65
CA ALA A 209 14.77 15.38 -0.26
C ALA A 209 14.56 15.15 1.23
N THR A 210 13.64 15.87 1.84
CA THR A 210 13.36 15.79 3.28
C THR A 210 12.07 15.01 3.54
N GLN A 211 12.07 14.26 4.63
CA GLN A 211 10.89 13.62 5.19
C GLN A 211 10.80 13.93 6.69
N PHE A 212 9.58 14.08 7.18
CA PHE A 212 9.30 14.29 8.58
C PHE A 212 8.16 13.41 9.04
N GLN A 213 8.28 12.82 10.21
CA GLN A 213 7.22 12.04 10.84
C GLN A 213 7.15 12.36 12.32
N THR A 214 5.95 12.55 12.83
CA THR A 214 5.72 12.68 14.27
C THR A 214 4.48 11.91 14.68
N THR A 215 4.51 11.32 15.87
CA THR A 215 3.37 10.62 16.46
C THR A 215 3.32 10.92 17.95
N LEU A 216 2.19 11.45 18.39
CA LEU A 216 1.84 11.59 19.79
C LEU A 216 0.90 10.45 20.14
N SER A 217 1.21 9.67 21.19
CA SER A 217 0.33 8.62 21.67
C SER A 217 0.13 8.69 23.18
N LEU A 218 -1.04 8.23 23.61
CA LEU A 218 -1.46 8.09 25.00
C LEU A 218 -1.97 6.67 25.21
N GLU A 219 -1.45 5.97 26.19
CA GLU A 219 -1.95 4.66 26.60
C GLU A 219 -2.08 4.56 28.11
N GLY A 220 -3.01 3.75 28.56
CA GLY A 220 -3.21 3.52 29.98
C GLY A 220 -4.47 2.70 30.26
N GLY A 221 -4.79 2.54 31.54
CA GLY A 221 -6.01 1.85 31.92
C GLY A 221 -6.06 1.50 33.38
N THR A 222 -7.22 1.02 33.76
CA THR A 222 -7.55 0.41 35.05
C THR A 222 -7.98 -1.03 34.82
N ASP A 223 -8.35 -1.75 35.87
CA ASP A 223 -8.91 -3.09 35.75
C ASP A 223 -10.21 -3.15 34.93
N LYS A 224 -10.90 -2.01 34.80
CA LYS A 224 -12.19 -1.91 34.09
C LYS A 224 -12.07 -1.29 32.70
N VAL A 225 -11.13 -0.39 32.49
CA VAL A 225 -10.99 0.35 31.21
C VAL A 225 -9.54 0.31 30.77
N SER A 226 -9.29 -0.04 29.53
CA SER A 226 -8.00 0.18 28.88
C SER A 226 -8.19 1.03 27.63
N TYR A 227 -7.24 1.92 27.36
CA TYR A 227 -7.31 2.83 26.24
C TYR A 227 -5.93 3.06 25.60
N TYR A 228 -5.96 3.21 24.30
CA TYR A 228 -4.86 3.69 23.47
C TYR A 228 -5.40 4.77 22.54
N GLY A 229 -4.71 5.87 22.43
CA GLY A 229 -5.00 6.93 21.48
C GLY A 229 -3.72 7.42 20.81
N SER A 230 -3.75 7.74 19.52
CA SER A 230 -2.63 8.35 18.82
C SER A 230 -3.08 9.36 17.78
N PHE A 231 -2.20 10.33 17.54
CA PHE A 231 -2.27 11.25 16.41
C PHE A 231 -0.89 11.29 15.73
N GLY A 232 -0.86 11.08 14.43
CA GLY A 232 0.35 11.08 13.63
C GLY A 232 0.27 12.07 12.47
N TYR A 233 1.39 12.72 12.19
CA TYR A 233 1.62 13.51 10.98
C TYR A 233 2.89 13.03 10.29
N ALA A 234 2.84 12.92 8.97
CA ALA A 234 4.01 12.63 8.15
C ALA A 234 3.97 13.47 6.89
N THR A 235 5.11 13.99 6.49
CA THR A 235 5.32 14.64 5.20
C THR A 235 6.53 14.04 4.50
N ASP A 236 6.42 13.86 3.19
CA ASP A 236 7.46 13.29 2.34
C ASP A 236 7.60 14.15 1.09
N ASN A 237 8.75 14.77 0.91
CA ASN A 237 9.05 15.61 -0.24
C ASN A 237 9.78 14.78 -1.30
N SER A 238 9.49 15.04 -2.56
CA SER A 238 10.20 14.41 -3.67
C SER A 238 11.57 15.04 -3.92
N LEU A 239 12.37 14.36 -4.74
CA LEU A 239 13.61 14.95 -5.27
C LEU A 239 13.36 16.06 -6.30
N LEU A 240 12.14 16.26 -6.79
CA LEU A 240 11.85 17.36 -7.71
C LEU A 240 12.11 18.71 -7.06
N LYS A 241 12.76 19.63 -7.80
CA LYS A 241 13.01 21.00 -7.34
C LYS A 241 11.69 21.71 -7.03
N ASN A 242 11.75 22.80 -6.25
CA ASN A 242 10.64 23.65 -5.86
C ASN A 242 9.52 22.93 -5.10
N ASN A 243 9.82 21.78 -4.47
CA ASN A 243 8.82 20.93 -3.81
C ASN A 243 7.62 20.63 -4.75
N ALA A 244 7.91 20.45 -6.03
CA ALA A 244 6.89 20.27 -7.05
C ALA A 244 6.00 19.04 -6.81
N LEU A 245 6.48 18.05 -6.06
CA LEU A 245 5.69 16.92 -5.59
C LEU A 245 5.88 16.72 -4.09
N THR A 246 4.77 16.74 -3.34
CA THR A 246 4.71 16.57 -1.89
C THR A 246 3.62 15.59 -1.50
N TYR A 247 3.83 14.87 -0.42
CA TYR A 247 2.84 14.00 0.21
C TYR A 247 2.71 14.32 1.68
N ASP A 248 1.48 14.56 2.16
CA ASP A 248 1.15 14.81 3.55
C ASP A 248 0.15 13.77 4.03
N LYS A 249 0.36 13.23 5.23
CA LYS A 249 -0.49 12.22 5.86
C LYS A 249 -0.77 12.55 7.31
N TYR A 250 -2.05 12.58 7.67
CA TYR A 250 -2.54 12.66 9.03
C TYR A 250 -3.21 11.35 9.40
N THR A 251 -2.90 10.82 10.57
CA THR A 251 -3.51 9.60 11.09
C THR A 251 -4.00 9.82 12.50
N PHE A 252 -5.11 9.19 12.86
CA PHE A 252 -5.54 9.08 14.24
C PHE A 252 -5.97 7.64 14.53
N ARG A 253 -5.81 7.22 15.78
CA ARG A 253 -6.29 5.95 16.28
C ARG A 253 -6.82 6.11 17.70
N SER A 254 -7.90 5.38 18.01
CA SER A 254 -8.45 5.28 19.36
C SER A 254 -8.99 3.86 19.58
N ASN A 255 -8.37 3.12 20.48
CA ASN A 255 -8.76 1.78 20.87
C ASN A 255 -9.13 1.80 22.35
N VAL A 256 -10.39 1.54 22.67
CA VAL A 256 -10.91 1.54 24.04
C VAL A 256 -11.60 0.22 24.31
N SER A 257 -11.31 -0.38 25.47
CA SER A 257 -11.97 -1.58 25.95
C SER A 257 -12.50 -1.33 27.36
N LEU A 258 -13.77 -1.67 27.55
CA LEU A 258 -14.50 -1.48 28.81
C LEU A 258 -15.08 -2.81 29.31
N LYS A 259 -14.68 -3.27 30.48
CA LYS A 259 -15.33 -4.35 31.20
C LYS A 259 -16.60 -3.81 31.89
N ILE A 260 -17.75 -4.00 31.24
CA ILE A 260 -19.06 -3.55 31.74
C ILE A 260 -19.42 -4.34 33.00
N THR A 261 -19.19 -5.67 32.95
CA THR A 261 -19.29 -6.57 34.09
C THR A 261 -18.05 -7.47 34.15
N LYS A 262 -17.95 -8.36 35.12
CA LYS A 262 -16.87 -9.37 35.17
C LYS A 262 -16.85 -10.27 33.92
N ASP A 263 -17.97 -10.45 33.26
CA ASP A 263 -18.16 -11.37 32.15
C ASP A 263 -18.41 -10.68 30.80
N LEU A 264 -18.80 -9.40 30.80
CA LEU A 264 -19.12 -8.64 29.58
C LEU A 264 -18.10 -7.55 29.33
N THR A 265 -17.48 -7.58 28.17
CA THR A 265 -16.53 -6.56 27.69
C THR A 265 -17.05 -5.93 26.40
N ALA A 266 -17.08 -4.59 26.33
CA ALA A 266 -17.28 -3.83 25.12
C ALA A 266 -15.95 -3.24 24.63
N SER A 267 -15.73 -3.19 23.32
CA SER A 267 -14.57 -2.53 22.75
C SER A 267 -14.95 -1.72 21.53
N ILE A 268 -14.28 -0.57 21.37
CA ILE A 268 -14.41 0.32 20.23
C ILE A 268 -12.99 0.58 19.71
N ASN A 269 -12.78 0.31 18.43
CA ASN A 269 -11.55 0.66 17.74
C ASN A 269 -11.90 1.61 16.59
N LEU A 270 -11.31 2.79 16.61
CA LEU A 270 -11.44 3.81 15.59
C LEU A 270 -10.08 4.07 14.96
N GLY A 271 -10.04 4.14 13.64
CA GLY A 271 -8.86 4.54 12.88
C GLY A 271 -9.25 5.51 11.80
N GLY A 272 -8.46 6.54 11.61
CA GLY A 272 -8.69 7.49 10.53
C GLY A 272 -7.40 7.92 9.87
N ARG A 273 -7.50 8.21 8.58
CA ARG A 273 -6.41 8.74 7.78
C ARG A 273 -6.94 9.78 6.80
N TYR A 274 -6.23 10.89 6.74
CA TYR A 274 -6.35 11.86 5.66
C TYR A 274 -4.97 12.04 5.03
N ASP A 275 -4.86 11.78 3.74
CA ASP A 275 -3.61 12.02 3.03
C ASP A 275 -3.84 12.78 1.72
N THR A 276 -2.85 13.60 1.36
CA THR A 276 -2.86 14.40 0.15
C THR A 276 -1.55 14.26 -0.59
N THR A 277 -1.63 14.15 -1.93
CA THR A 277 -0.48 14.28 -2.83
C THR A 277 -0.72 15.48 -3.72
N ASN A 278 0.22 16.43 -3.73
CA ASN A 278 0.24 17.54 -4.69
C ASN A 278 1.39 17.29 -5.66
N ARG A 279 1.15 17.43 -6.96
CA ARG A 279 2.16 17.21 -7.99
C ARG A 279 1.89 18.06 -9.22
N PRO A 280 2.89 18.25 -10.11
CA PRO A 280 2.64 18.82 -11.43
C PRO A 280 1.63 17.99 -12.20
N TRP A 281 1.07 18.55 -13.27
CA TRP A 281 0.23 17.78 -14.21
C TRP A 281 0.97 16.54 -14.73
N PHE A 282 2.23 16.71 -15.13
CA PHE A 282 3.03 15.61 -15.65
C PHE A 282 3.36 14.60 -14.54
N PRO A 283 3.17 13.29 -14.80
CA PRO A 283 3.62 12.24 -13.87
C PRO A 283 5.13 12.30 -13.63
N PHE A 284 5.57 11.90 -12.45
CA PHE A 284 6.98 11.84 -12.08
C PHE A 284 7.83 11.05 -13.11
N TYR A 285 7.29 9.93 -13.58
CA TYR A 285 7.96 9.11 -14.60
C TYR A 285 8.22 9.87 -15.90
N ASP A 286 7.28 10.67 -16.37
CA ASP A 286 7.43 11.45 -17.62
C ASP A 286 8.46 12.55 -17.46
N ILE A 287 8.50 13.21 -16.30
CA ILE A 287 9.53 14.19 -15.97
C ILE A 287 10.92 13.51 -15.97
N PHE A 288 11.06 12.39 -15.27
CA PHE A 288 12.30 11.61 -15.26
C PHE A 288 12.70 11.16 -16.66
N LYS A 289 11.75 10.63 -17.45
CA LYS A 289 11.96 10.23 -18.84
C LYS A 289 12.47 11.40 -19.69
N SER A 290 11.90 12.60 -19.52
CA SER A 290 12.34 13.78 -20.26
C SER A 290 13.82 14.10 -20.03
N THR A 291 14.35 13.92 -18.83
CA THR A 291 15.78 14.13 -18.56
C THR A 291 16.70 13.07 -19.17
N ARG A 292 16.14 11.97 -19.69
CA ARG A 292 16.93 10.83 -20.23
C ARG A 292 16.86 10.72 -21.76
N VAL A 293 15.74 11.17 -22.34
CA VAL A 293 15.48 11.02 -23.77
C VAL A 293 15.95 12.25 -24.55
N ASN A 294 15.87 13.43 -23.95
CA ASN A 294 16.30 14.65 -24.62
C ASN A 294 17.84 14.77 -24.63
N PRO A 295 18.41 15.32 -25.71
CA PRO A 295 19.85 15.46 -25.83
C PRO A 295 20.40 16.55 -24.90
N PRO A 296 21.64 16.39 -24.41
CA PRO A 296 22.28 17.35 -23.51
C PRO A 296 22.76 18.63 -24.19
N THR A 297 22.39 18.83 -25.45
CA THR A 297 22.74 19.97 -26.30
C THR A 297 21.63 21.01 -26.35
N THR A 298 20.51 20.79 -25.67
CA THR A 298 19.37 21.73 -25.67
C THR A 298 19.30 22.41 -24.32
N SER A 299 19.45 23.73 -24.27
CA SER A 299 19.32 24.53 -23.06
C SER A 299 17.86 24.50 -22.55
N ILE A 300 17.70 24.66 -21.22
CA ILE A 300 16.36 24.71 -20.58
C ILE A 300 15.55 25.90 -21.08
N TYR A 301 16.20 27.02 -21.26
CA TYR A 301 15.57 28.26 -21.71
C TYR A 301 16.08 28.63 -23.10
N ALA A 302 15.20 29.15 -23.95
CA ALA A 302 15.57 29.67 -25.26
C ALA A 302 16.47 30.90 -25.09
N ASN A 303 17.67 30.87 -25.68
CA ASN A 303 18.67 31.94 -25.55
C ASN A 303 18.94 32.32 -24.08
N ASP A 304 18.93 31.33 -23.17
CA ASP A 304 19.15 31.48 -21.71
C ASP A 304 18.22 32.50 -21.01
N ASN A 305 17.12 32.87 -21.66
CA ASN A 305 16.12 33.73 -21.07
C ASN A 305 15.10 32.95 -20.24
N PRO A 306 15.05 33.10 -18.89
CA PRO A 306 14.20 32.31 -18.00
C PRO A 306 12.69 32.48 -18.25
N ASP A 307 12.26 33.49 -18.98
CA ASP A 307 10.86 33.72 -19.34
C ASP A 307 10.39 32.81 -20.50
N TYR A 308 11.32 32.14 -21.20
CA TYR A 308 11.05 31.33 -22.37
C TYR A 308 11.59 29.93 -22.28
N TYR A 309 10.76 28.96 -21.81
CA TYR A 309 11.11 27.55 -21.85
C TYR A 309 11.39 27.09 -23.28
N ASN A 310 12.57 26.50 -23.50
CA ASN A 310 12.98 26.05 -24.82
C ASN A 310 12.11 24.90 -25.35
N ASN A 311 11.88 24.87 -26.65
CA ASN A 311 11.14 23.79 -27.31
C ASN A 311 12.02 22.55 -27.47
N PHE A 312 11.59 21.45 -26.89
CA PHE A 312 12.28 20.16 -26.92
C PHE A 312 11.64 19.24 -27.96
N SER A 313 12.48 18.54 -28.74
CA SER A 313 12.02 17.78 -29.91
C SER A 313 11.40 16.42 -29.58
N TYR A 314 11.78 15.77 -28.47
CA TYR A 314 11.38 14.38 -28.19
C TYR A 314 10.31 14.28 -27.09
N VAL A 315 10.53 14.94 -25.98
CA VAL A 315 9.62 14.96 -24.82
C VAL A 315 9.61 16.39 -24.28
N PRO A 316 8.49 16.92 -23.76
CA PRO A 316 8.43 18.29 -23.26
C PRO A 316 9.59 18.64 -22.32
N ASN A 317 9.92 19.91 -22.30
CA ASN A 317 10.99 20.47 -21.46
C ASN A 317 10.79 20.09 -19.98
N PRO A 318 11.74 19.39 -19.32
CA PRO A 318 11.55 18.86 -17.99
C PRO A 318 11.38 19.95 -16.92
N ALA A 319 11.99 21.13 -17.09
CA ALA A 319 11.81 22.24 -16.18
C ALA A 319 10.42 22.88 -16.30
N ALA A 320 9.88 22.98 -17.51
CA ALA A 320 8.47 23.37 -17.70
C ALA A 320 7.51 22.33 -17.10
N MET A 321 7.84 21.03 -17.21
CA MET A 321 6.98 19.97 -16.68
C MET A 321 6.83 20.01 -15.15
N ILE A 322 7.83 20.46 -14.39
CA ILE A 322 7.73 20.61 -12.93
C ILE A 322 7.08 21.93 -12.49
N ASP A 323 6.92 22.89 -13.39
CA ASP A 323 6.28 24.16 -13.11
C ASP A 323 4.76 24.04 -13.18
N ALA A 324 4.13 23.88 -12.01
CA ALA A 324 2.68 23.72 -11.89
C ALA A 324 1.90 24.98 -12.27
N ASP A 325 2.51 26.15 -12.15
CA ASP A 325 1.89 27.41 -12.56
C ASP A 325 1.87 27.55 -14.08
N TYR A 326 2.81 26.92 -14.75
CA TYR A 326 2.95 26.96 -16.21
C TYR A 326 2.18 25.83 -16.90
N THR A 327 2.34 24.59 -16.45
CA THR A 327 1.79 23.41 -17.14
C THR A 327 0.57 22.79 -16.48
N GLY A 328 0.27 23.20 -15.24
CA GLY A 328 -0.84 22.69 -14.44
C GLY A 328 -0.41 21.75 -13.34
N SER A 329 -1.39 21.34 -12.55
CA SER A 329 -1.18 20.53 -11.34
C SER A 329 -2.21 19.42 -11.18
N ALA A 330 -1.90 18.43 -10.34
CA ALA A 330 -2.82 17.42 -9.90
C ALA A 330 -2.77 17.29 -8.38
N LYS A 331 -3.94 17.16 -7.78
CA LYS A 331 -4.11 16.96 -6.34
C LYS A 331 -4.94 15.71 -6.08
N GLU A 332 -4.34 14.76 -5.35
CA GLU A 332 -5.02 13.56 -4.84
C GLU A 332 -5.34 13.75 -3.36
N ARG A 333 -6.51 13.31 -2.93
CA ARG A 333 -6.95 13.34 -1.53
C ARG A 333 -7.58 12.01 -1.19
N ASN A 334 -7.15 11.42 -0.09
CA ASN A 334 -7.75 10.21 0.45
C ASN A 334 -8.24 10.48 1.86
N LYS A 335 -9.49 10.11 2.14
CA LYS A 335 -10.08 10.10 3.48
C LYS A 335 -10.50 8.67 3.78
N ASN A 336 -10.01 8.12 4.87
CA ASN A 336 -10.32 6.77 5.32
C ASN A 336 -10.77 6.83 6.78
N LEU A 337 -11.90 6.22 7.07
CA LEU A 337 -12.41 5.99 8.42
C LEU A 337 -12.64 4.51 8.61
N GLN A 338 -12.11 3.95 9.68
CA GLN A 338 -12.27 2.55 10.07
C GLN A 338 -12.88 2.50 11.47
N THR A 339 -13.97 1.78 11.60
CA THR A 339 -14.68 1.66 12.87
C THR A 339 -14.97 0.20 13.16
N GLN A 340 -14.66 -0.24 14.37
CA GLN A 340 -14.99 -1.58 14.84
C GLN A 340 -15.59 -1.47 16.25
N PHE A 341 -16.77 -2.01 16.42
CA PHE A 341 -17.44 -2.17 17.70
C PHE A 341 -17.57 -3.66 18.00
N ALA A 342 -17.18 -4.11 19.20
CA ALA A 342 -17.31 -5.50 19.60
C ALA A 342 -17.84 -5.65 21.02
N LEU A 343 -18.68 -6.65 21.22
CA LEU A 343 -19.15 -7.14 22.51
C LEU A 343 -18.69 -8.59 22.72
N GLU A 344 -17.95 -8.85 23.78
CA GLU A 344 -17.51 -10.18 24.17
C GLU A 344 -18.13 -10.57 25.52
N TYR A 345 -18.78 -11.72 25.56
CA TYR A 345 -19.42 -12.25 26.77
C TYR A 345 -18.82 -13.62 27.13
N ASN A 346 -18.25 -13.73 28.31
CA ASN A 346 -17.82 -14.98 28.90
C ASN A 346 -19.05 -15.68 29.50
N ILE A 347 -19.40 -16.86 29.03
CA ILE A 347 -20.57 -17.60 29.52
C ILE A 347 -20.25 -18.19 30.89
N PRO A 348 -20.84 -17.67 31.97
CA PRO A 348 -20.41 -18.06 33.35
C PRO A 348 -20.71 -19.54 33.67
N TYR A 349 -21.76 -20.09 33.07
CA TYR A 349 -22.21 -21.45 33.32
C TYR A 349 -21.42 -22.50 32.55
N VAL A 350 -20.68 -22.13 31.51
CA VAL A 350 -19.84 -23.03 30.72
C VAL A 350 -18.41 -22.52 30.74
N LYS A 351 -17.65 -23.04 31.68
CA LYS A 351 -16.24 -22.63 31.89
C LYS A 351 -15.44 -22.76 30.59
N GLY A 352 -14.86 -21.65 30.15
CA GLY A 352 -14.04 -21.58 28.93
C GLY A 352 -14.81 -21.22 27.66
N LEU A 353 -16.14 -21.02 27.70
CA LEU A 353 -16.97 -20.61 26.57
C LEU A 353 -17.11 -19.08 26.55
N LYS A 354 -16.83 -18.51 25.37
CA LYS A 354 -17.01 -17.08 25.08
C LYS A 354 -17.77 -16.89 23.77
N VAL A 355 -18.60 -15.87 23.72
CA VAL A 355 -19.24 -15.41 22.49
C VAL A 355 -18.86 -13.98 22.23
N LYS A 356 -18.68 -13.61 20.96
CA LYS A 356 -18.30 -12.26 20.56
C LYS A 356 -19.09 -11.85 19.31
N GLY A 357 -19.75 -10.72 19.39
CA GLY A 357 -20.32 -10.02 18.22
C GLY A 357 -19.42 -8.86 17.83
N THR A 358 -19.15 -8.70 16.56
CA THR A 358 -18.35 -7.57 16.03
C THR A 358 -19.09 -6.93 14.86
N PHE A 359 -19.22 -5.62 14.90
CA PHE A 359 -19.69 -4.78 13.81
C PHE A 359 -18.56 -3.89 13.33
N ILE A 360 -18.35 -3.84 12.01
CA ILE A 360 -17.30 -3.06 11.37
C ILE A 360 -17.95 -2.17 10.33
N TYR A 361 -17.57 -0.91 10.32
CA TYR A 361 -17.93 0.06 9.30
C TYR A 361 -16.69 0.80 8.83
N ASP A 362 -16.39 0.71 7.53
CA ASP A 362 -15.31 1.44 6.90
C ASP A 362 -15.85 2.37 5.82
N TYR A 363 -15.32 3.57 5.78
CA TYR A 363 -15.62 4.57 4.75
C TYR A 363 -14.35 5.06 4.10
N ASN A 364 -14.31 5.04 2.77
CA ASN A 364 -13.23 5.63 1.98
C ASN A 364 -13.78 6.64 1.00
N ASN A 365 -13.11 7.78 0.90
CA ASN A 365 -13.39 8.81 -0.09
C ASN A 365 -12.08 9.22 -0.76
N TYR A 366 -12.00 8.98 -2.05
CA TYR A 366 -10.90 9.39 -2.92
C TYR A 366 -11.34 10.51 -3.83
N GLY A 367 -10.55 11.58 -3.89
CA GLY A 367 -10.73 12.68 -4.81
C GLY A 367 -9.45 12.97 -5.58
N TYR A 368 -9.55 13.08 -6.89
CA TYR A 368 -8.49 13.49 -7.79
C TYR A 368 -8.96 14.69 -8.61
N LYS A 369 -8.31 15.83 -8.44
CA LYS A 369 -8.56 17.03 -9.26
C LYS A 369 -7.27 17.43 -9.94
N ALA A 370 -7.28 17.48 -11.26
CA ALA A 370 -6.12 17.78 -12.06
C ALA A 370 -6.43 18.79 -13.14
N THR A 371 -5.55 19.77 -13.27
CA THR A 371 -5.62 20.81 -14.28
C THR A 371 -4.42 20.68 -15.21
N ARG A 372 -4.67 20.49 -16.49
CA ARG A 372 -3.68 20.64 -17.54
C ARG A 372 -3.84 22.02 -18.15
N LYS A 373 -2.82 22.85 -18.05
CA LYS A 373 -2.78 24.13 -18.73
C LYS A 373 -2.20 23.97 -20.12
N GLY A 374 -2.71 24.70 -21.09
CA GLY A 374 -2.00 24.95 -22.34
C GLY A 374 -0.84 25.89 -22.06
N PHE A 375 0.31 25.62 -22.62
CA PHE A 375 1.50 26.45 -22.44
C PHE A 375 2.26 26.59 -23.76
N LYS A 376 3.23 27.52 -23.81
CA LYS A 376 4.07 27.76 -24.99
C LYS A 376 5.49 27.32 -24.69
N THR A 377 6.17 26.80 -25.70
CA THR A 377 7.62 26.63 -25.73
C THR A 377 8.19 27.48 -26.82
N TYR A 378 9.46 27.81 -26.74
CA TYR A 378 10.04 28.83 -27.63
C TYR A 378 11.32 28.29 -28.27
N THR A 379 11.53 28.72 -29.51
CA THR A 379 12.80 28.52 -30.19
C THR A 379 13.35 29.92 -30.55
N TYR A 380 14.60 30.19 -30.22
CA TYR A 380 15.28 31.42 -30.54
C TYR A 380 15.97 31.30 -31.90
N GLY A 381 15.74 32.24 -32.79
CA GLY A 381 16.42 32.32 -34.06
C GLY A 381 17.66 33.22 -33.95
N GLU A 382 18.84 32.61 -33.95
CA GLU A 382 20.10 33.36 -33.83
C GLU A 382 20.31 34.44 -34.92
N TYR A 383 19.81 34.18 -36.15
CA TYR A 383 19.92 35.11 -37.25
C TYR A 383 18.86 36.22 -37.24
N THR A 384 17.69 35.92 -36.69
CA THR A 384 16.56 36.88 -36.67
C THR A 384 16.50 37.68 -35.36
N GLY A 385 17.09 37.15 -34.29
CA GLY A 385 16.94 37.71 -32.95
C GLY A 385 15.54 37.54 -32.33
N GLU A 386 14.70 36.68 -32.92
CA GLU A 386 13.29 36.53 -32.55
C GLU A 386 13.00 35.19 -31.88
N TYR A 387 11.99 35.17 -31.00
CA TYR A 387 11.45 33.98 -30.38
C TYR A 387 10.23 33.47 -31.13
N THR A 388 10.32 32.25 -31.65
CA THR A 388 9.17 31.56 -32.25
C THR A 388 8.49 30.70 -31.22
N ALA A 389 7.21 30.97 -30.94
CA ALA A 389 6.42 30.20 -29.97
C ALA A 389 5.77 28.98 -30.63
N ALA A 390 5.75 27.85 -29.89
CA ALA A 390 5.01 26.66 -30.22
C ALA A 390 4.03 26.33 -29.08
N ASP A 391 2.77 26.07 -29.42
CA ASP A 391 1.72 25.74 -28.47
C ASP A 391 1.84 24.25 -28.02
N ALA A 392 1.72 24.00 -26.73
CA ALA A 392 1.72 22.67 -26.15
C ALA A 392 0.52 22.48 -25.20
N ASN A 393 0.00 21.26 -25.15
CA ASN A 393 -1.13 20.86 -24.29
C ASN A 393 -2.44 21.61 -24.51
N TYR A 394 -2.66 22.21 -25.69
CA TYR A 394 -3.94 22.86 -25.99
C TYR A 394 -4.99 21.87 -26.48
N PRO A 395 -6.27 22.08 -26.14
CA PRO A 395 -6.77 23.06 -25.16
C PRO A 395 -6.45 22.63 -23.72
N ALA A 396 -6.51 23.59 -22.80
CA ALA A 396 -6.42 23.29 -21.36
C ALA A 396 -7.55 22.32 -20.94
N LEU A 397 -7.31 21.54 -19.89
CA LEU A 397 -8.19 20.45 -19.46
C LEU A 397 -8.31 20.42 -17.93
N LEU A 398 -9.53 20.22 -17.43
CA LEU A 398 -9.78 19.88 -16.04
C LEU A 398 -10.37 18.47 -15.92
N GLN A 399 -9.85 17.72 -14.99
CA GLN A 399 -10.37 16.43 -14.55
C GLN A 399 -10.74 16.50 -13.06
N ASP A 400 -11.95 16.06 -12.69
CA ASP A 400 -12.40 15.89 -11.31
C ASP A 400 -12.99 14.48 -11.17
N ASN A 401 -12.25 13.59 -10.51
CA ASN A 401 -12.62 12.20 -10.31
C ASN A 401 -12.88 11.96 -8.82
N ARG A 402 -13.98 11.28 -8.53
CA ARG A 402 -14.37 10.95 -7.15
C ARG A 402 -14.74 9.49 -7.06
N ARG A 403 -14.30 8.86 -5.98
CA ARG A 403 -14.71 7.51 -5.62
C ARG A 403 -15.03 7.48 -4.12
N GLU A 404 -16.17 6.90 -3.82
CA GLU A 404 -16.59 6.62 -2.45
C GLU A 404 -16.78 5.11 -2.31
N SER A 405 -16.39 4.55 -1.17
CA SER A 405 -16.74 3.17 -0.83
C SER A 405 -17.10 3.06 0.65
N GLU A 406 -18.11 2.27 0.89
CA GLU A 406 -18.62 1.89 2.21
C GLU A 406 -18.54 0.38 2.36
N ARG A 407 -18.05 -0.07 3.50
CA ARG A 407 -17.96 -1.47 3.82
C ARG A 407 -18.58 -1.72 5.19
N VAL A 408 -19.45 -2.73 5.25
CA VAL A 408 -20.07 -3.24 6.48
C VAL A 408 -19.70 -4.69 6.64
N ASP A 409 -19.04 -5.04 7.76
CA ASP A 409 -18.82 -6.42 8.14
C ASP A 409 -19.52 -6.70 9.48
N MET A 410 -20.11 -7.88 9.57
CA MET A 410 -20.68 -8.42 10.80
C MET A 410 -20.06 -9.78 11.07
N GLN A 411 -19.54 -9.96 12.27
CA GLN A 411 -18.97 -11.24 12.70
C GLN A 411 -19.64 -11.70 13.99
N PHE A 412 -20.02 -12.95 14.02
CA PHE A 412 -20.43 -13.64 15.23
C PHE A 412 -19.42 -14.78 15.48
N GLN A 413 -18.78 -14.77 16.65
CA GLN A 413 -17.74 -15.72 16.99
C GLN A 413 -18.05 -16.41 18.31
N THR A 414 -17.85 -17.73 18.35
CA THR A 414 -17.89 -18.55 19.54
C THR A 414 -16.54 -19.22 19.76
N ASN A 415 -16.00 -19.08 20.95
CA ASN A 415 -14.73 -19.69 21.36
C ASN A 415 -14.92 -20.53 22.61
N TYR A 416 -14.43 -21.74 22.56
CA TYR A 416 -14.30 -22.61 23.72
C TYR A 416 -12.85 -22.99 23.92
N ASN A 417 -12.32 -22.83 25.14
CA ASN A 417 -10.97 -23.23 25.48
C ASN A 417 -10.94 -23.74 26.93
N ARG A 418 -10.57 -24.99 27.08
CA ARG A 418 -10.53 -25.61 28.41
C ARG A 418 -9.46 -26.69 28.51
N THR A 419 -8.81 -26.74 29.67
CA THR A 419 -7.85 -27.79 30.05
C THR A 419 -8.50 -28.80 31.00
N PHE A 420 -8.38 -30.06 30.66
CA PHE A 420 -8.84 -31.23 31.44
C PHE A 420 -7.63 -32.10 31.76
N GLY A 421 -7.07 -31.93 32.94
CA GLY A 421 -5.83 -32.61 33.32
C GLY A 421 -4.69 -32.22 32.36
N ASN A 422 -4.22 -33.19 31.59
CA ASN A 422 -3.13 -32.99 30.62
C ASN A 422 -3.61 -32.60 29.20
N HIS A 423 -4.91 -32.47 28.98
CA HIS A 423 -5.54 -32.25 27.67
C HIS A 423 -6.09 -30.86 27.61
N THR A 424 -5.65 -30.05 26.66
CA THR A 424 -6.25 -28.75 26.36
C THR A 424 -6.98 -28.83 25.03
N ILE A 425 -8.26 -28.46 25.01
CA ILE A 425 -9.11 -28.45 23.84
C ILE A 425 -9.56 -27.02 23.55
N GLY A 426 -9.37 -26.59 22.33
CA GLY A 426 -9.89 -25.34 21.82
C GLY A 426 -10.84 -25.56 20.64
N ALA A 427 -11.95 -24.84 20.61
CA ALA A 427 -12.87 -24.82 19.48
C ALA A 427 -13.25 -23.38 19.16
N THR A 428 -13.25 -23.00 17.89
CA THR A 428 -13.67 -21.69 17.42
C THR A 428 -14.64 -21.87 16.26
N TYR A 429 -15.75 -21.16 16.29
CA TYR A 429 -16.65 -21.01 15.16
C TYR A 429 -16.85 -19.52 14.90
N VAL A 430 -16.81 -19.10 13.63
CA VAL A 430 -17.09 -17.73 13.21
C VAL A 430 -18.06 -17.76 12.03
N PHE A 431 -19.10 -16.95 12.13
CA PHE A 431 -19.93 -16.54 11.02
C PHE A 431 -19.56 -15.11 10.64
N GLU A 432 -19.30 -14.87 9.36
CA GLU A 432 -18.91 -13.55 8.84
C GLU A 432 -19.78 -13.20 7.64
N ARG A 433 -20.33 -11.98 7.64
CA ARG A 433 -20.98 -11.35 6.50
C ARG A 433 -20.24 -10.06 6.20
N ARG A 434 -19.82 -9.89 4.95
CA ARG A 434 -19.20 -8.68 4.41
C ARG A 434 -19.97 -8.16 3.23
N GLU A 435 -20.21 -6.86 3.23
CA GLU A 435 -20.86 -6.14 2.14
C GLU A 435 -20.07 -4.85 1.87
N GLU A 436 -19.79 -4.57 0.61
CA GLU A 436 -19.10 -3.37 0.17
C GLU A 436 -19.85 -2.74 -0.99
N LYS A 437 -20.01 -1.41 -0.93
CA LYS A 437 -20.59 -0.60 -1.99
C LYS A 437 -19.57 0.48 -2.37
N ALA A 438 -19.37 0.67 -3.67
CA ALA A 438 -18.51 1.72 -4.17
C ALA A 438 -19.19 2.44 -5.33
N ASN A 439 -19.00 3.75 -5.38
CA ASN A 439 -19.44 4.62 -6.46
C ASN A 439 -18.26 5.43 -6.95
N TRP A 440 -18.16 5.60 -8.24
CA TRP A 440 -17.18 6.52 -8.80
C TRP A 440 -17.80 7.37 -9.91
N MET A 441 -17.28 8.59 -10.05
CA MET A 441 -17.65 9.54 -11.06
C MET A 441 -16.40 10.26 -11.58
N ASN A 442 -16.31 10.41 -12.88
CA ASN A 442 -15.31 11.19 -13.58
C ASN A 442 -15.98 12.34 -14.30
N GLY A 443 -15.48 13.56 -14.11
CA GLY A 443 -15.80 14.72 -14.89
C GLY A 443 -14.56 15.24 -15.63
N GLU A 444 -14.67 15.48 -16.93
CA GLU A 444 -13.61 16.09 -17.74
C GLU A 444 -14.21 17.15 -18.65
N ARG A 445 -13.59 18.34 -18.66
CA ARG A 445 -13.93 19.44 -19.56
C ARG A 445 -12.70 20.17 -20.05
N LYS A 446 -12.77 20.71 -21.25
CA LYS A 446 -11.72 21.53 -21.86
C LYS A 446 -12.06 23.01 -21.72
N PHE A 447 -11.04 23.86 -21.79
CA PHE A 447 -11.14 25.31 -21.72
C PHE A 447 -10.59 25.96 -22.99
N ASP A 448 -11.25 27.00 -23.47
CA ASP A 448 -10.66 27.87 -24.46
C ASP A 448 -9.58 28.76 -23.84
N PHE A 449 -9.91 29.33 -22.69
CA PHE A 449 -9.01 30.15 -21.87
C PHE A 449 -9.11 29.65 -20.43
N PHE A 450 -8.00 29.23 -19.85
CA PHE A 450 -7.98 28.78 -18.47
C PHE A 450 -7.95 29.98 -17.52
N THR A 451 -8.99 30.14 -16.73
CA THR A 451 -9.11 31.20 -15.71
C THR A 451 -9.20 30.60 -14.31
N ILE A 452 -10.26 29.85 -14.04
CA ILE A 452 -10.53 29.20 -12.75
C ILE A 452 -10.70 27.69 -12.99
N GLY A 453 -10.02 26.87 -12.22
CA GLY A 453 -10.06 25.41 -12.31
C GLY A 453 -11.35 24.82 -11.73
N GLU A 454 -12.51 25.20 -12.28
CA GLU A 454 -13.83 24.64 -11.96
C GLU A 454 -14.53 24.17 -13.24
N LEU A 455 -15.26 23.05 -13.17
CA LEU A 455 -15.90 22.44 -14.32
C LEU A 455 -16.92 23.38 -14.98
N ASP A 456 -17.61 24.20 -14.21
CA ASP A 456 -18.62 25.14 -14.73
C ASP A 456 -18.03 26.26 -15.59
N ASN A 457 -16.73 26.55 -15.41
CA ASN A 457 -16.03 27.59 -16.22
C ASN A 457 -15.43 27.04 -17.51
N ALA A 458 -15.64 25.76 -17.82
CA ALA A 458 -15.11 25.10 -19.00
C ALA A 458 -16.18 24.99 -20.10
N ARG A 459 -15.75 24.69 -21.35
CA ARG A 459 -16.66 24.51 -22.50
C ARG A 459 -17.74 23.48 -22.20
N GLU A 460 -18.97 23.74 -22.57
CA GLU A 460 -20.05 22.76 -22.52
C GLU A 460 -19.93 21.73 -23.64
N SER A 461 -19.36 22.08 -24.79
CA SER A 461 -19.30 21.22 -25.97
C SER A 461 -18.41 19.99 -25.84
N ASP A 462 -17.37 20.04 -24.98
CA ASP A 462 -16.36 18.99 -24.85
C ASP A 462 -16.39 18.29 -23.48
N GLN A 463 -17.56 18.24 -22.87
CA GLN A 463 -17.72 17.58 -21.57
C GLN A 463 -17.72 16.05 -21.72
N LYS A 464 -16.99 15.39 -20.82
CA LYS A 464 -17.06 13.94 -20.66
C LYS A 464 -17.42 13.65 -19.22
N VAL A 465 -18.45 12.86 -19.03
CA VAL A 465 -18.87 12.36 -17.72
C VAL A 465 -19.02 10.86 -17.81
N SER A 466 -18.46 10.16 -16.85
CA SER A 466 -18.63 8.72 -16.71
C SER A 466 -18.72 8.34 -15.24
N GLY A 467 -19.36 7.23 -14.94
CA GLY A 467 -19.49 6.75 -13.58
C GLY A 467 -20.06 5.35 -13.53
N SER A 468 -19.90 4.68 -12.41
CA SER A 468 -20.41 3.36 -12.16
C SER A 468 -20.56 3.10 -10.66
N SER A 469 -21.37 2.12 -10.33
CA SER A 469 -21.55 1.61 -8.96
C SER A 469 -21.16 0.14 -8.92
N GLU A 470 -20.54 -0.25 -7.81
CA GLU A 470 -20.18 -1.64 -7.53
C GLU A 470 -20.83 -2.07 -6.21
N HIS A 471 -21.31 -3.29 -6.15
CA HIS A 471 -21.83 -3.91 -4.94
C HIS A 471 -21.27 -5.32 -4.80
N GLN A 472 -20.62 -5.60 -3.69
CA GLN A 472 -19.96 -6.85 -3.38
C GLN A 472 -20.53 -7.42 -2.09
N ALA A 473 -20.71 -8.74 -2.05
CA ALA A 473 -21.21 -9.43 -0.86
C ALA A 473 -20.54 -10.79 -0.68
N TYR A 474 -20.17 -11.10 0.55
CA TYR A 474 -19.50 -12.35 0.93
C TYR A 474 -20.12 -12.90 2.21
N LEU A 475 -20.18 -14.21 2.30
CA LEU A 475 -20.59 -14.95 3.49
C LEU A 475 -19.59 -16.05 3.79
N SER A 476 -19.27 -16.24 5.08
CA SER A 476 -18.29 -17.24 5.48
C SER A 476 -18.66 -17.94 6.78
N HIS A 477 -18.44 -19.25 6.79
CA HIS A 477 -18.48 -20.08 7.97
C HIS A 477 -17.08 -20.63 8.23
N ILE A 478 -16.54 -20.40 9.43
CA ILE A 478 -15.18 -20.76 9.77
C ILE A 478 -15.20 -21.61 11.03
N GLY A 479 -14.54 -22.76 10.97
CA GLY A 479 -14.40 -23.67 12.10
C GLY A 479 -12.93 -23.97 12.37
N ARG A 480 -12.53 -24.03 13.64
CA ARG A 480 -11.21 -24.46 14.08
C ARG A 480 -11.29 -25.29 15.35
N LEU A 481 -10.61 -26.40 15.38
CA LEU A 481 -10.41 -27.25 16.54
C LEU A 481 -8.92 -27.37 16.82
N THR A 482 -8.53 -27.19 18.08
CA THR A 482 -7.15 -27.36 18.52
C THR A 482 -7.09 -28.35 19.67
N TYR A 483 -6.06 -29.17 19.69
CA TYR A 483 -5.79 -30.13 20.75
C TYR A 483 -4.32 -30.07 21.15
N ASP A 484 -4.08 -30.01 22.44
CA ASP A 484 -2.74 -30.01 23.04
C ASP A 484 -2.70 -31.05 24.18
N TYR A 485 -1.78 -31.99 24.09
CA TYR A 485 -1.51 -32.95 25.13
C TYR A 485 -0.16 -32.64 25.80
N LYS A 486 -0.20 -32.19 27.06
CA LYS A 486 0.96 -31.85 27.91
C LYS A 486 1.92 -30.82 27.28
N GLY A 487 1.49 -30.01 26.31
CA GLY A 487 2.38 -29.16 25.54
C GLY A 487 3.36 -29.89 24.62
N LYS A 488 3.23 -31.24 24.46
CA LYS A 488 4.10 -32.10 23.66
C LYS A 488 3.56 -32.43 22.30
N TYR A 489 2.31 -32.89 22.25
CA TYR A 489 1.62 -33.29 21.01
C TYR A 489 0.52 -32.31 20.72
N LEU A 490 0.60 -31.71 19.56
CA LEU A 490 -0.27 -30.65 19.12
C LEU A 490 -1.01 -31.08 17.85
N ALA A 491 -2.29 -30.78 17.77
CA ALA A 491 -3.08 -30.99 16.53
C ALA A 491 -4.02 -29.82 16.33
N GLU A 492 -4.21 -29.43 15.07
CA GLU A 492 -5.18 -28.42 14.66
C GLU A 492 -5.91 -28.88 13.40
N LEU A 493 -7.23 -28.73 13.40
CA LEU A 493 -8.10 -28.88 12.25
C LEU A 493 -8.79 -27.54 12.03
N ALA A 494 -8.75 -27.01 10.83
CA ALA A 494 -9.49 -25.81 10.48
C ALA A 494 -10.20 -26.00 9.14
N CYS A 495 -11.35 -25.36 9.00
CA CYS A 495 -12.08 -25.34 7.75
C CYS A 495 -12.74 -23.98 7.59
N ARG A 496 -12.90 -23.58 6.33
CA ARG A 496 -13.67 -22.40 5.95
C ARG A 496 -14.55 -22.72 4.76
N TYR A 497 -15.78 -22.24 4.80
CA TYR A 497 -16.77 -22.38 3.73
C TYR A 497 -17.23 -20.99 3.32
N ASP A 498 -16.78 -20.54 2.15
CA ASP A 498 -16.93 -19.18 1.65
C ASP A 498 -17.89 -19.12 0.48
N GLY A 499 -18.81 -18.17 0.54
CA GLY A 499 -19.68 -17.78 -0.55
C GLY A 499 -19.28 -16.42 -1.12
N SER A 500 -19.13 -16.33 -2.46
CA SER A 500 -18.81 -15.12 -3.20
C SER A 500 -19.90 -14.75 -4.17
N TYR A 501 -20.23 -13.46 -4.26
CA TYR A 501 -21.18 -12.90 -5.20
C TYR A 501 -20.74 -13.04 -6.67
N ARG A 502 -19.44 -13.24 -6.91
CA ARG A 502 -18.84 -13.26 -8.26
C ARG A 502 -19.32 -14.40 -9.13
N TYR A 503 -19.69 -15.52 -8.50
CA TYR A 503 -19.99 -16.77 -9.20
C TYR A 503 -21.49 -17.02 -9.36
N ALA A 504 -21.83 -17.87 -10.33
CA ALA A 504 -23.20 -18.26 -10.62
C ALA A 504 -23.91 -18.89 -9.40
N PRO A 505 -25.24 -18.72 -9.26
CA PRO A 505 -26.01 -19.50 -8.31
C PRO A 505 -25.71 -21.00 -8.44
N GLY A 506 -25.47 -21.68 -7.34
CA GLY A 506 -25.03 -23.09 -7.31
C GLY A 506 -23.50 -23.30 -7.31
N SER A 507 -22.71 -22.34 -7.75
CA SER A 507 -21.23 -22.40 -7.74
C SER A 507 -20.57 -21.34 -6.84
N ARG A 508 -21.34 -20.64 -6.02
CA ARG A 508 -20.88 -19.53 -5.17
C ARG A 508 -20.03 -19.96 -3.99
N TRP A 509 -20.13 -21.22 -3.60
CA TRP A 509 -19.53 -21.70 -2.36
C TRP A 509 -18.33 -22.59 -2.60
N ALA A 510 -17.28 -22.36 -1.82
CA ALA A 510 -16.04 -23.13 -1.85
C ALA A 510 -15.59 -23.53 -0.44
N PHE A 511 -15.06 -24.76 -0.30
CA PHE A 511 -14.62 -25.34 0.96
C PHE A 511 -13.08 -25.41 1.03
N PHE A 512 -12.51 -24.90 2.12
CA PHE A 512 -11.08 -24.78 2.35
C PHE A 512 -10.70 -25.48 3.67
N PRO A 513 -10.45 -26.79 3.66
CA PRO A 513 -9.99 -27.53 4.83
C PRO A 513 -8.48 -27.40 5.03
N SER A 514 -8.03 -27.49 6.31
CA SER A 514 -6.63 -27.65 6.67
C SER A 514 -6.48 -28.48 7.93
N ALA A 515 -5.35 -29.17 8.02
CA ALA A 515 -4.94 -29.93 9.19
C ALA A 515 -3.46 -29.70 9.47
N SER A 516 -3.08 -29.66 10.73
CA SER A 516 -1.68 -29.60 11.13
C SER A 516 -1.44 -30.37 12.43
N VAL A 517 -0.23 -30.91 12.54
CA VAL A 517 0.24 -31.63 13.74
C VAL A 517 1.63 -31.11 14.12
N GLY A 518 1.91 -31.13 15.40
CA GLY A 518 3.19 -30.75 15.97
C GLY A 518 3.65 -31.67 17.08
N TRP A 519 4.93 -32.02 17.08
CA TRP A 519 5.57 -32.75 18.14
C TRP A 519 6.71 -31.94 18.72
N ARG A 520 6.57 -31.50 19.98
CA ARG A 520 7.63 -30.81 20.73
C ARG A 520 8.58 -31.82 21.34
N ILE A 521 9.58 -32.22 20.56
CA ILE A 521 10.58 -33.24 20.94
C ILE A 521 11.37 -32.78 22.17
N SER A 522 11.62 -31.44 22.29
CA SER A 522 12.30 -30.86 23.45
C SER A 522 11.57 -31.10 24.79
N GLU A 523 10.26 -31.41 24.78
CA GLU A 523 9.49 -31.69 25.99
C GLU A 523 9.49 -33.18 26.36
N GLU A 524 10.07 -34.03 25.52
CA GLU A 524 10.24 -35.44 25.85
C GLU A 524 11.36 -35.64 26.87
N SER A 525 11.18 -36.57 27.84
CA SER A 525 12.14 -36.78 28.91
C SER A 525 13.53 -37.15 28.39
N PHE A 526 13.61 -37.93 27.29
CA PHE A 526 14.88 -38.31 26.68
C PHE A 526 15.69 -37.13 26.08
N ILE A 527 15.04 -36.00 25.74
CA ILE A 527 15.73 -34.77 25.36
C ILE A 527 15.88 -33.84 26.55
N LYS A 528 14.77 -33.56 27.27
CA LYS A 528 14.71 -32.58 28.36
C LYS A 528 15.69 -32.86 29.49
N ASP A 529 15.87 -34.13 29.80
CA ASP A 529 16.71 -34.58 30.92
C ASP A 529 18.19 -34.71 30.50
N ASN A 530 18.46 -35.06 29.23
CA ASN A 530 19.81 -35.36 28.74
C ASN A 530 20.46 -34.24 27.93
N PHE A 531 19.69 -33.35 27.29
CA PHE A 531 20.19 -32.30 26.36
C PHE A 531 19.70 -30.91 26.77
N LYS A 532 20.18 -30.42 27.94
CA LYS A 532 19.76 -29.13 28.54
C LYS A 532 20.03 -27.90 27.66
N PHE A 533 20.86 -28.02 26.60
CA PHE A 533 21.12 -26.96 25.63
C PHE A 533 20.04 -26.86 24.54
N VAL A 534 19.09 -27.79 24.49
CA VAL A 534 17.98 -27.79 23.53
C VAL A 534 16.75 -27.14 24.16
N ASP A 535 16.56 -25.84 23.98
CA ASP A 535 15.43 -25.10 24.54
C ASP A 535 14.10 -25.44 23.86
N ASN A 536 14.09 -25.49 22.53
CA ASN A 536 12.86 -25.75 21.77
C ASN A 536 13.16 -26.47 20.45
N LEU A 537 12.86 -27.76 20.43
CA LEU A 537 12.91 -28.59 19.22
C LEU A 537 11.51 -29.10 18.91
N LYS A 538 10.94 -28.69 17.77
CA LYS A 538 9.59 -29.03 17.35
C LYS A 538 9.55 -29.47 15.89
N LEU A 539 9.00 -30.67 15.66
CA LEU A 539 8.65 -31.16 14.33
C LEU A 539 7.19 -30.79 14.02
N ARG A 540 6.91 -30.31 12.82
CA ARG A 540 5.58 -29.88 12.37
C ARG A 540 5.28 -30.40 10.99
N PHE A 541 4.01 -30.74 10.77
CA PHE A 541 3.46 -31.05 9.46
C PHE A 541 2.14 -30.33 9.30
N SER A 542 1.90 -29.72 8.13
CA SER A 542 0.63 -29.09 7.80
C SER A 542 0.25 -29.39 6.35
N ALA A 543 -1.04 -29.60 6.12
CA ALA A 543 -1.63 -29.78 4.82
C ALA A 543 -2.98 -29.04 4.76
N GLY A 544 -3.29 -28.43 3.62
CA GLY A 544 -4.55 -27.70 3.47
C GLY A 544 -4.80 -27.25 2.04
N ARG A 545 -6.02 -26.82 1.80
CA ARG A 545 -6.45 -26.21 0.57
C ARG A 545 -6.75 -24.75 0.82
N SER A 546 -6.15 -23.87 0.03
CA SER A 546 -6.45 -22.44 -0.01
C SER A 546 -6.98 -22.08 -1.40
N GLY A 547 -7.57 -20.90 -1.53
CA GLY A 547 -8.13 -20.42 -2.78
C GLY A 547 -7.84 -18.97 -3.05
N GLN A 548 -8.21 -18.53 -4.23
CA GLN A 548 -8.21 -17.14 -4.64
C GLN A 548 -9.52 -16.82 -5.32
N ASP A 549 -10.16 -15.73 -4.87
CA ASP A 549 -11.35 -15.15 -5.51
C ASP A 549 -10.87 -14.31 -6.70
N ALA A 550 -10.71 -14.95 -7.86
CA ALA A 550 -10.14 -14.38 -9.07
C ALA A 550 -11.20 -14.23 -10.19
N GLY A 551 -10.90 -13.38 -11.15
CA GLY A 551 -11.76 -13.06 -12.27
C GLY A 551 -12.72 -11.90 -12.00
N ASP A 552 -13.33 -11.39 -13.07
CA ASP A 552 -14.32 -10.32 -12.97
C ASP A 552 -15.67 -10.87 -12.48
N PRO A 553 -16.47 -10.05 -11.77
CA PRO A 553 -17.82 -10.45 -11.36
C PRO A 553 -18.70 -10.80 -12.55
N PHE A 554 -19.60 -11.78 -12.35
CA PHE A 554 -20.67 -12.13 -13.30
C PHE A 554 -20.22 -12.63 -14.67
N GLN A 555 -18.97 -13.12 -14.81
CA GLN A 555 -18.47 -13.69 -16.08
C GLN A 555 -19.29 -14.90 -16.62
N TYR A 556 -20.19 -15.43 -15.81
CA TYR A 556 -21.11 -16.49 -16.23
C TYR A 556 -22.28 -15.98 -17.06
N PHE A 557 -22.50 -14.68 -17.19
CA PHE A 557 -23.43 -14.09 -18.13
C PHE A 557 -22.81 -13.99 -19.52
N SER A 558 -23.56 -14.42 -20.54
CA SER A 558 -23.17 -14.13 -21.92
C SER A 558 -23.41 -12.65 -22.22
N GLY A 559 -22.41 -11.98 -22.72
CA GLY A 559 -22.46 -10.56 -23.07
C GLY A 559 -21.83 -10.30 -24.44
N TYR A 560 -22.25 -9.22 -25.07
CA TYR A 560 -21.67 -8.72 -26.30
C TYR A 560 -21.09 -7.33 -26.04
N THR A 561 -19.88 -7.09 -26.53
CA THR A 561 -19.29 -5.75 -26.53
C THR A 561 -19.66 -5.04 -27.84
N LEU A 562 -20.43 -3.98 -27.71
CA LEU A 562 -20.77 -3.13 -28.86
C LEU A 562 -19.56 -2.25 -29.22
N ASN A 563 -19.35 -2.00 -30.51
CA ASN A 563 -18.26 -1.16 -31.05
C ASN A 563 -16.83 -1.68 -30.84
N SER A 564 -16.63 -2.95 -30.53
CA SER A 564 -15.33 -3.59 -30.72
C SER A 564 -15.22 -4.02 -32.17
N GLY A 565 -14.07 -3.80 -32.83
CA GLY A 565 -13.85 -4.18 -34.22
C GLY A 565 -14.30 -5.60 -34.49
N GLY A 566 -15.43 -5.75 -35.19
CA GLY A 566 -16.08 -6.99 -35.49
C GLY A 566 -15.74 -7.48 -36.90
N TYR A 567 -16.07 -8.74 -37.18
CA TYR A 567 -15.98 -9.26 -38.53
C TYR A 567 -17.10 -8.67 -39.40
N VAL A 568 -16.72 -8.04 -40.52
CA VAL A 568 -17.69 -7.46 -41.47
C VAL A 568 -18.17 -8.56 -42.42
N PHE A 569 -19.43 -8.93 -42.34
CA PHE A 569 -20.03 -9.94 -43.21
C PHE A 569 -20.48 -9.43 -44.58
N SER A 570 -20.48 -8.10 -44.78
CA SER A 570 -20.80 -7.48 -46.07
C SER A 570 -19.98 -6.18 -46.30
N GLN A 571 -19.74 -5.87 -47.58
CA GLN A 571 -19.12 -4.60 -47.99
C GLN A 571 -20.11 -3.41 -47.92
N GLY A 572 -20.82 -3.25 -46.81
CA GLY A 572 -21.68 -2.09 -46.57
C GLY A 572 -20.90 -1.00 -45.83
N ASN A 573 -20.86 0.21 -46.39
CA ASN A 573 -20.37 1.39 -45.72
C ASN A 573 -21.20 1.65 -44.46
N TYR A 574 -20.60 1.67 -43.30
CA TYR A 574 -21.13 2.21 -42.05
C TYR A 574 -20.31 3.38 -41.56
#